data_8576359120895fb8dbccd3bb31ce9432
#
_entry.id   8576359120895fb8dbccd3bb31ce9432
#
_cell.length_a   1.000
_cell.length_b   1.000
_cell.length_c   1.000
_cell.angle_alpha   90.00
_cell.angle_beta   90.00
_cell.angle_gamma   90.00
#
_symmetry.space_group_name_H-M   'P 1'
#
loop_
_entity.id
_entity.type
_entity.pdbx_description
1 polymer ?
#
loop_
_entity_poly.entity_id
_entity_poly.type
_entity_poly.pdbx_seq_one_letter_code
_entity_poly.pdbx_strand_id
1 'polypeptide(L)'
;MNLPELYEVQVFSKFLFYVRKYFIEKDFIEVESPLLNSFATNEPYIDSFQVVSDKPLYLITSPEFNLKTILKRYKKNVFQIAHVFRKGDQSKHHRQEFLMLEWYHLNYHEFDLIEEVKDLMQYLSNHINEFNKINQFNIFNIEELFYHYLKKDFSLGSLIEIIKENQLIEKKKIDTLNNTSYDDLFFIVFLTLIEPKLDTENPLFLYGYPVELCAYSKINQSKNVSRRFEMYWKKLEIANGYYEIIEKEEQLLQFKKEFQRRQELNKCIHPISKDFIESFPLPDCSGVSVGLERLFMAFRNLNDISQISFSERFE
;
A
#
# COMPACT_ATOMS: atom_id res chain seq x y z
N MET A 1 -17.84 -2.18 -23.17
CA MET A 1 -16.53 -1.63 -22.76
C MET A 1 -16.68 -0.13 -22.57
N ASN A 2 -16.29 0.41 -21.43
CA ASN A 2 -16.21 1.87 -21.24
C ASN A 2 -14.87 2.33 -21.82
N LEU A 3 -14.89 3.25 -22.76
CA LEU A 3 -13.67 3.76 -23.38
C LEU A 3 -13.36 5.14 -22.78
N PRO A 4 -12.16 5.33 -22.19
CA PRO A 4 -11.69 6.65 -21.79
C PRO A 4 -11.57 7.58 -23.00
N GLU A 5 -11.56 8.88 -22.76
CA GLU A 5 -11.26 9.85 -23.82
C GLU A 5 -9.83 9.66 -24.33
N LEU A 6 -9.66 9.73 -25.65
CA LEU A 6 -8.35 9.53 -26.30
C LEU A 6 -7.26 10.43 -25.71
N TYR A 7 -7.62 11.65 -25.33
CA TYR A 7 -6.71 12.59 -24.71
C TYR A 7 -6.14 12.05 -23.38
N GLU A 8 -6.99 11.54 -22.49
CA GLU A 8 -6.53 10.98 -21.21
C GLU A 8 -5.67 9.72 -21.42
N VAL A 9 -6.01 8.90 -22.42
CA VAL A 9 -5.19 7.73 -22.80
C VAL A 9 -3.78 8.16 -23.25
N GLN A 10 -3.69 9.23 -24.05
CA GLN A 10 -2.40 9.76 -24.52
C GLN A 10 -1.57 10.32 -23.36
N VAL A 11 -2.20 11.07 -22.43
CA VAL A 11 -1.52 11.61 -21.24
C VAL A 11 -1.08 10.47 -20.32
N PHE A 12 -1.90 9.44 -20.13
CA PHE A 12 -1.54 8.27 -19.32
C PHE A 12 -0.36 7.49 -19.93
N SER A 13 -0.34 7.31 -21.25
CA SER A 13 0.80 6.71 -21.94
C SER A 13 2.10 7.51 -21.72
N LYS A 14 2.02 8.85 -21.83
CA LYS A 14 3.13 9.76 -21.53
C LYS A 14 3.59 9.66 -20.05
N PHE A 15 2.64 9.54 -19.14
CA PHE A 15 2.91 9.35 -17.72
C PHE A 15 3.72 8.07 -17.47
N LEU A 16 3.29 6.92 -18.01
CA LEU A 16 4.03 5.66 -17.87
C LEU A 16 5.44 5.74 -18.46
N PHE A 17 5.61 6.46 -19.56
CA PHE A 17 6.94 6.71 -20.13
C PHE A 17 7.84 7.48 -19.16
N TYR A 18 7.33 8.57 -18.53
CA TYR A 18 8.13 9.38 -17.60
C TYR A 18 8.38 8.66 -16.26
N VAL A 19 7.47 7.81 -15.80
CA VAL A 19 7.73 6.94 -14.64
C VAL A 19 8.93 6.04 -14.92
N ARG A 20 8.96 5.31 -16.05
CA ARG A 20 10.08 4.46 -16.41
C ARG A 20 11.38 5.26 -16.56
N LYS A 21 11.30 6.39 -17.24
CA LYS A 21 12.46 7.27 -17.47
C LYS A 21 13.09 7.71 -16.15
N TYR A 22 12.29 8.12 -15.17
CA TYR A 22 12.78 8.51 -13.84
C TYR A 22 13.63 7.41 -13.19
N PHE A 23 13.15 6.17 -13.14
CA PHE A 23 13.87 5.07 -12.52
C PHE A 23 15.12 4.66 -13.29
N ILE A 24 15.05 4.65 -14.63
CA ILE A 24 16.21 4.34 -15.49
C ILE A 24 17.31 5.39 -15.30
N GLU A 25 16.97 6.68 -15.25
CA GLU A 25 17.92 7.77 -15.02
C GLU A 25 18.57 7.73 -13.62
N LYS A 26 17.95 7.01 -12.66
CA LYS A 26 18.46 6.77 -11.30
C LYS A 26 19.12 5.39 -11.13
N ASP A 27 19.49 4.73 -12.23
CA ASP A 27 20.18 3.42 -12.26
C ASP A 27 19.39 2.27 -11.59
N PHE A 28 18.06 2.36 -11.61
CA PHE A 28 17.20 1.22 -11.27
C PHE A 28 17.07 0.26 -12.44
N ILE A 29 16.92 -1.02 -12.14
CA ILE A 29 16.65 -2.04 -13.14
C ILE A 29 15.15 -2.31 -13.19
N GLU A 30 14.51 -2.09 -14.36
CA GLU A 30 13.14 -2.56 -14.58
C GLU A 30 13.17 -4.08 -14.71
N VAL A 31 12.34 -4.76 -13.94
CA VAL A 31 12.23 -6.22 -13.97
C VAL A 31 10.81 -6.63 -14.31
N GLU A 32 10.65 -7.80 -14.94
CA GLU A 32 9.36 -8.45 -15.14
C GLU A 32 9.33 -9.74 -14.33
N SER A 33 8.57 -9.73 -13.23
CA SER A 33 8.31 -10.94 -12.45
C SER A 33 6.99 -11.60 -12.87
N PRO A 34 6.84 -12.93 -12.63
CA PRO A 34 5.60 -13.62 -12.98
C PRO A 34 4.37 -13.01 -12.30
N LEU A 35 3.29 -12.80 -13.06
CA LEU A 35 2.00 -12.37 -12.52
C LEU A 35 1.15 -13.55 -12.02
N LEU A 36 1.50 -14.76 -12.42
CA LEU A 36 0.82 -16.00 -12.04
C LEU A 36 1.79 -16.87 -11.24
N ASN A 37 1.46 -17.14 -9.98
CA ASN A 37 2.33 -17.83 -9.05
C ASN A 37 1.64 -19.04 -8.41
N SER A 38 2.43 -20.00 -7.90
CA SER A 38 1.94 -21.13 -7.09
C SER A 38 1.73 -20.76 -5.60
N PHE A 39 1.85 -19.50 -5.26
CA PHE A 39 1.69 -18.93 -3.92
C PHE A 39 0.90 -17.61 -4.01
N ALA A 40 0.37 -17.15 -2.87
CA ALA A 40 -0.30 -15.86 -2.78
C ALA A 40 0.00 -15.19 -1.43
N THR A 41 -0.31 -13.90 -1.32
CA THR A 41 -0.26 -13.20 -0.03
C THR A 41 -1.26 -13.79 0.96
N ASN A 42 -0.91 -13.71 2.23
CA ASN A 42 -1.81 -14.03 3.34
C ASN A 42 -2.20 -12.78 4.14
N GLU A 43 -2.00 -11.59 3.58
CA GLU A 43 -2.53 -10.37 4.18
C GLU A 43 -4.02 -10.50 4.45
N PRO A 44 -4.48 -10.19 5.69
CA PRO A 44 -5.84 -10.54 6.14
C PRO A 44 -6.97 -9.93 5.31
N TYR A 45 -6.73 -8.75 4.76
CA TYR A 45 -7.77 -7.96 4.09
C TYR A 45 -7.66 -7.94 2.56
N ILE A 46 -6.63 -8.60 2.00
CA ILE A 46 -6.42 -8.70 0.55
C ILE A 46 -6.68 -10.13 0.10
N ASP A 47 -7.54 -10.31 -0.88
CA ASP A 47 -7.87 -11.62 -1.44
C ASP A 47 -7.36 -11.74 -2.88
N SER A 48 -6.64 -12.85 -3.14
CA SER A 48 -6.11 -13.18 -4.45
C SER A 48 -7.13 -13.93 -5.30
N PHE A 49 -7.07 -13.74 -6.63
CA PHE A 49 -7.77 -14.63 -7.57
C PHE A 49 -7.01 -15.94 -7.70
N GLN A 50 -7.74 -17.04 -7.55
CA GLN A 50 -7.24 -18.37 -7.87
C GLN A 50 -7.62 -18.72 -9.31
N VAL A 51 -6.64 -19.17 -10.07
CA VAL A 51 -6.83 -19.64 -11.45
C VAL A 51 -7.13 -21.14 -11.44
N VAL A 52 -8.13 -21.55 -12.21
CA VAL A 52 -8.50 -22.95 -12.37
C VAL A 52 -7.45 -23.66 -13.22
N SER A 53 -6.71 -24.59 -12.62
CA SER A 53 -5.65 -25.37 -13.25
C SER A 53 -5.41 -26.67 -12.48
N ASP A 54 -4.60 -27.60 -13.01
CA ASP A 54 -4.25 -28.88 -12.34
C ASP A 54 -3.62 -28.67 -10.96
N LYS A 55 -2.91 -27.56 -10.76
CA LYS A 55 -2.36 -27.14 -9.47
C LYS A 55 -2.87 -25.76 -9.14
N PRO A 56 -3.07 -25.43 -7.85
CA PRO A 56 -3.49 -24.08 -7.46
C PRO A 56 -2.49 -23.03 -7.97
N LEU A 57 -2.99 -22.08 -8.74
CA LEU A 57 -2.24 -20.91 -9.20
C LEU A 57 -3.02 -19.64 -8.81
N TYR A 58 -2.31 -18.56 -8.57
CA TYR A 58 -2.86 -17.30 -8.08
C TYR A 58 -2.32 -16.13 -8.88
N LEU A 59 -3.20 -15.19 -9.20
CA LEU A 59 -2.77 -13.88 -9.70
C LEU A 59 -2.23 -13.03 -8.55
N ILE A 60 -1.17 -12.30 -8.80
CA ILE A 60 -0.49 -11.49 -7.77
C ILE A 60 -1.36 -10.31 -7.34
N THR A 61 -1.29 -9.96 -6.05
CA THR A 61 -1.88 -8.75 -5.47
C THR A 61 -0.88 -7.59 -5.38
N SER A 62 0.41 -7.92 -5.42
CA SER A 62 1.59 -7.07 -5.60
C SER A 62 2.76 -7.93 -6.10
N PRO A 63 3.79 -7.38 -6.72
CA PRO A 63 5.01 -8.10 -7.11
C PRO A 63 6.00 -8.29 -5.95
N GLU A 64 5.68 -7.91 -4.73
CA GLU A 64 6.56 -7.81 -3.56
C GLU A 64 7.49 -9.00 -3.35
N PHE A 65 6.95 -10.23 -3.23
CA PHE A 65 7.76 -11.41 -2.91
C PHE A 65 8.75 -11.75 -4.03
N ASN A 66 8.33 -11.52 -5.27
CA ASN A 66 9.20 -11.72 -6.43
C ASN A 66 10.30 -10.64 -6.46
N LEU A 67 9.94 -9.37 -6.27
CA LEU A 67 10.92 -8.26 -6.28
C LEU A 67 11.95 -8.38 -5.15
N LYS A 68 11.55 -8.74 -3.94
CA LYS A 68 12.45 -8.97 -2.81
C LYS A 68 13.43 -10.14 -3.09
N THR A 69 12.95 -11.19 -3.73
CA THR A 69 13.79 -12.32 -4.17
C THR A 69 14.80 -11.86 -5.22
N ILE A 70 14.39 -11.08 -6.19
CA ILE A 70 15.23 -10.50 -7.24
C ILE A 70 16.27 -9.53 -6.64
N LEU A 71 15.84 -8.64 -5.74
CA LEU A 71 16.69 -7.70 -5.01
C LEU A 71 17.82 -8.45 -4.27
N LYS A 72 17.48 -9.52 -3.54
CA LYS A 72 18.47 -10.37 -2.85
C LYS A 72 19.47 -10.98 -3.82
N ARG A 73 19.00 -11.47 -4.95
CA ARG A 73 19.82 -12.16 -5.94
C ARG A 73 20.82 -11.25 -6.60
N TYR A 74 20.36 -10.07 -7.03
CA TYR A 74 21.18 -9.17 -7.86
C TYR A 74 21.82 -8.03 -7.06
N LYS A 75 21.35 -7.73 -5.86
CA LYS A 75 21.82 -6.61 -5.01
C LYS A 75 21.85 -5.28 -5.78
N LYS A 76 20.79 -5.01 -6.48
CA LYS A 76 20.56 -3.79 -7.26
C LYS A 76 19.20 -3.22 -6.92
N ASN A 77 19.06 -1.90 -7.01
CA ASN A 77 17.77 -1.24 -6.95
C ASN A 77 16.92 -1.72 -8.13
N VAL A 78 15.71 -2.13 -7.85
CA VAL A 78 14.79 -2.71 -8.85
C VAL A 78 13.43 -2.06 -8.78
N PHE A 79 12.75 -1.99 -9.92
CA PHE A 79 11.35 -1.58 -9.99
C PHE A 79 10.59 -2.44 -10.99
N GLN A 80 9.28 -2.47 -10.83
CA GLN A 80 8.35 -3.09 -11.77
C GLN A 80 7.09 -2.26 -11.89
N ILE A 81 6.57 -2.13 -13.10
CA ILE A 81 5.18 -1.75 -13.36
C ILE A 81 4.43 -3.02 -13.74
N ALA A 82 3.54 -3.47 -12.88
CA ALA A 82 2.83 -4.74 -13.05
C ALA A 82 1.32 -4.55 -13.00
N HIS A 83 0.58 -5.35 -13.79
CA HIS A 83 -0.82 -5.60 -13.50
C HIS A 83 -0.93 -6.43 -12.24
N VAL A 84 -1.74 -5.97 -11.30
CA VAL A 84 -2.04 -6.67 -10.05
C VAL A 84 -3.53 -6.86 -9.90
N PHE A 85 -3.92 -7.87 -9.12
CA PHE A 85 -5.29 -8.36 -9.09
C PHE A 85 -5.75 -8.53 -7.65
N ARG A 86 -6.78 -7.76 -7.22
CA ARG A 86 -7.36 -7.84 -5.89
C ARG A 86 -8.83 -8.19 -5.99
N LYS A 87 -9.20 -9.35 -5.48
CA LYS A 87 -10.57 -9.83 -5.53
C LYS A 87 -11.47 -9.01 -4.62
N GLY A 88 -12.59 -8.54 -5.17
CA GLY A 88 -13.56 -7.75 -4.42
C GLY A 88 -13.37 -6.24 -4.50
N ASP A 89 -12.23 -5.75 -4.96
CA ASP A 89 -11.97 -4.32 -5.12
C ASP A 89 -12.72 -3.76 -6.32
N GLN A 90 -13.85 -3.08 -6.06
CA GLN A 90 -14.60 -2.40 -7.12
C GLN A 90 -15.33 -1.18 -6.58
N SER A 91 -14.94 -0.01 -7.07
CA SER A 91 -15.58 1.26 -6.73
C SER A 91 -15.23 2.32 -7.80
N LYS A 92 -15.56 3.58 -7.55
CA LYS A 92 -15.11 4.70 -8.40
C LYS A 92 -13.58 4.85 -8.45
N HIS A 93 -12.88 4.36 -7.43
CA HIS A 93 -11.43 4.53 -7.28
C HIS A 93 -10.68 3.20 -7.28
N HIS A 94 -11.37 2.07 -7.43
CA HIS A 94 -10.80 0.73 -7.37
C HIS A 94 -11.25 -0.10 -8.57
N ARG A 95 -10.32 -0.92 -9.05
CA ARG A 95 -10.56 -2.01 -9.99
C ARG A 95 -9.94 -3.28 -9.44
N GLN A 96 -10.52 -4.42 -9.79
CA GLN A 96 -9.96 -5.72 -9.44
C GLN A 96 -8.62 -5.99 -10.15
N GLU A 97 -8.40 -5.36 -11.31
CA GLU A 97 -7.15 -5.31 -12.05
C GLU A 97 -6.72 -3.85 -12.19
N PHE A 98 -5.48 -3.54 -11.83
CA PHE A 98 -4.90 -2.20 -11.93
C PHE A 98 -3.38 -2.26 -12.07
N LEU A 99 -2.76 -1.15 -12.46
CA LEU A 99 -1.32 -1.02 -12.56
C LEU A 99 -0.72 -0.57 -11.23
N MET A 100 0.24 -1.34 -10.75
CA MET A 100 1.06 -1.03 -9.59
C MET A 100 2.49 -0.78 -10.04
N LEU A 101 3.04 0.35 -9.63
CA LEU A 101 4.47 0.59 -9.61
C LEU A 101 4.97 0.17 -8.24
N GLU A 102 5.96 -0.71 -8.20
CA GLU A 102 6.62 -1.10 -6.96
C GLU A 102 8.12 -1.10 -7.15
N TRP A 103 8.87 -0.57 -6.17
CA TRP A 103 10.32 -0.55 -6.22
C TRP A 103 10.96 -0.74 -4.86
N TYR A 104 12.22 -1.15 -4.88
CA TYR A 104 13.05 -1.37 -3.71
C TYR A 104 14.39 -0.66 -3.87
N HIS A 105 14.76 0.11 -2.85
CA HIS A 105 16.03 0.81 -2.77
C HIS A 105 16.89 0.24 -1.64
N LEU A 106 18.13 -0.14 -1.97
CA LEU A 106 19.11 -0.65 -1.02
C LEU A 106 19.61 0.47 -0.10
N ASN A 107 19.79 0.15 1.17
CA ASN A 107 20.35 1.04 2.20
C ASN A 107 19.52 2.32 2.44
N TYR A 108 18.25 2.34 2.06
CA TYR A 108 17.31 3.40 2.39
C TYR A 108 16.48 3.01 3.61
N HIS A 109 16.07 4.04 4.36
CA HIS A 109 15.09 3.96 5.44
C HIS A 109 13.75 4.56 4.97
N GLU A 110 12.71 4.48 5.78
CA GLU A 110 11.38 4.97 5.42
C GLU A 110 11.36 6.46 5.05
N PHE A 111 12.19 7.30 5.69
CA PHE A 111 12.24 8.74 5.37
C PHE A 111 13.00 9.03 4.08
N ASP A 112 14.06 8.28 3.77
CA ASP A 112 14.75 8.38 2.48
C ASP A 112 13.80 8.00 1.34
N LEU A 113 12.98 6.97 1.56
CA LEU A 113 11.98 6.52 0.60
C LEU A 113 10.83 7.54 0.42
N ILE A 114 10.39 8.22 1.50
CA ILE A 114 9.45 9.34 1.41
C ILE A 114 10.02 10.46 0.52
N GLU A 115 11.30 10.83 0.69
CA GLU A 115 11.92 11.85 -0.15
C GLU A 115 12.03 11.38 -1.61
N GLU A 116 12.28 10.09 -1.87
CA GLU A 116 12.30 9.54 -3.22
C GLU A 116 10.92 9.55 -3.88
N VAL A 117 9.83 9.25 -3.14
CA VAL A 117 8.45 9.40 -3.65
C VAL A 117 8.14 10.85 -3.99
N LYS A 118 8.53 11.81 -3.14
CA LYS A 118 8.38 13.25 -3.43
C LYS A 118 9.13 13.66 -4.69
N ASP A 119 10.36 13.17 -4.84
CA ASP A 119 11.22 13.47 -5.99
C ASP A 119 10.60 12.93 -7.29
N LEU A 120 10.09 11.68 -7.27
CA LEU A 120 9.32 11.11 -8.40
C LEU A 120 8.11 11.99 -8.75
N MET A 121 7.31 12.36 -7.76
CA MET A 121 6.11 13.18 -8.00
C MET A 121 6.46 14.55 -8.55
N GLN A 122 7.51 15.18 -8.02
CA GLN A 122 8.00 16.48 -8.50
C GLN A 122 8.56 16.39 -9.93
N TYR A 123 9.30 15.30 -10.22
CA TYR A 123 9.78 15.00 -11.57
C TYR A 123 8.63 14.89 -12.57
N LEU A 124 7.60 14.09 -12.25
CA LEU A 124 6.42 13.93 -13.10
C LEU A 124 5.67 15.25 -13.33
N SER A 125 5.45 16.01 -12.25
CA SER A 125 4.81 17.33 -12.30
C SER A 125 5.58 18.33 -13.19
N ASN A 126 6.90 18.22 -13.25
CA ASN A 126 7.72 19.13 -14.06
C ASN A 126 7.82 18.73 -15.53
N HIS A 127 7.71 17.43 -15.84
CA HIS A 127 7.88 16.93 -17.21
C HIS A 127 6.56 16.72 -17.98
N ILE A 128 5.43 16.67 -17.26
CA ILE A 128 4.10 16.47 -17.85
C ILE A 128 3.30 17.76 -17.67
N ASN A 129 3.14 18.52 -18.75
CA ASN A 129 2.48 19.83 -18.69
C ASN A 129 1.01 19.74 -18.30
N GLU A 130 0.40 18.59 -18.58
CA GLU A 130 -1.00 18.28 -18.27
C GLU A 130 -1.24 18.01 -16.77
N PHE A 131 -0.18 17.86 -15.97
CA PHE A 131 -0.25 17.58 -14.55
C PHE A 131 -0.32 18.85 -13.70
N ASN A 132 -1.12 18.79 -12.65
CA ASN A 132 -1.14 19.82 -11.63
C ASN A 132 0.23 19.96 -10.97
N LYS A 133 0.64 21.19 -10.71
CA LYS A 133 1.90 21.45 -10.00
C LYS A 133 1.74 21.14 -8.51
N ILE A 134 2.78 20.54 -7.94
CA ILE A 134 2.86 20.27 -6.51
C ILE A 134 3.67 21.36 -5.88
N ASN A 135 3.06 22.14 -5.00
CA ASN A 135 3.71 23.26 -4.33
C ASN A 135 4.23 22.87 -2.93
N GLN A 136 3.62 21.86 -2.31
CA GLN A 136 3.91 21.46 -0.95
C GLN A 136 3.65 19.98 -0.75
N PHE A 137 4.44 19.37 0.15
CA PHE A 137 4.18 18.03 0.71
C PHE A 137 4.00 18.17 2.22
N ASN A 138 3.01 17.50 2.76
CA ASN A 138 2.78 17.43 4.19
C ASN A 138 3.24 16.07 4.73
N ILE A 139 3.80 16.05 5.95
CA ILE A 139 4.22 14.82 6.62
C ILE A 139 3.72 14.89 8.06
N PHE A 140 2.93 13.92 8.48
CA PHE A 140 2.41 13.85 9.85
C PHE A 140 2.67 12.49 10.49
N ASN A 141 2.97 12.53 11.77
CA ASN A 141 3.01 11.36 12.62
C ASN A 141 1.58 10.98 13.04
N ILE A 142 1.26 9.69 13.00
CA ILE A 142 -0.07 9.18 13.40
C ILE A 142 -0.41 9.53 14.86
N GLU A 143 0.55 9.40 15.78
CA GLU A 143 0.35 9.73 17.19
C GLU A 143 -0.01 11.21 17.38
N GLU A 144 0.69 12.11 16.67
CA GLU A 144 0.40 13.54 16.69
C GLU A 144 -1.00 13.85 16.16
N LEU A 145 -1.48 13.15 15.14
CA LEU A 145 -2.84 13.30 14.62
C LEU A 145 -3.90 12.85 15.64
N PHE A 146 -3.67 11.72 16.31
CA PHE A 146 -4.57 11.27 17.38
C PHE A 146 -4.66 12.31 18.50
N TYR A 147 -3.53 12.84 18.97
CA TYR A 147 -3.53 13.91 19.96
C TYR A 147 -4.16 15.19 19.45
N HIS A 148 -3.90 15.57 18.20
CA HIS A 148 -4.46 16.79 17.62
C HIS A 148 -5.99 16.76 17.57
N TYR A 149 -6.56 15.70 17.01
CA TYR A 149 -8.00 15.59 16.76
C TYR A 149 -8.80 15.01 17.92
N LEU A 150 -8.23 14.09 18.72
CA LEU A 150 -8.97 13.30 19.69
C LEU A 150 -8.50 13.51 21.13
N LYS A 151 -7.36 14.18 21.34
CA LYS A 151 -6.71 14.40 22.65
C LYS A 151 -6.40 13.09 23.39
N LYS A 152 -6.21 12.00 22.66
CA LYS A 152 -5.93 10.66 23.16
C LYS A 152 -4.85 10.02 22.29
N ASP A 153 -4.16 9.02 22.82
CA ASP A 153 -3.27 8.13 22.09
C ASP A 153 -4.09 7.04 21.35
N PHE A 154 -3.40 6.13 20.67
CA PHE A 154 -4.01 4.98 20.00
C PHE A 154 -3.84 3.66 20.78
N SER A 155 -3.61 3.70 22.09
CA SER A 155 -3.61 2.47 22.91
C SER A 155 -4.97 1.77 22.85
N LEU A 156 -5.00 0.46 23.07
CA LEU A 156 -6.23 -0.33 23.05
C LEU A 156 -7.34 0.28 23.91
N GLY A 157 -6.97 0.73 25.13
CA GLY A 157 -7.90 1.40 26.05
C GLY A 157 -8.47 2.69 25.47
N SER A 158 -7.60 3.55 24.93
CA SER A 158 -7.99 4.82 24.30
C SER A 158 -8.89 4.60 23.08
N LEU A 159 -8.60 3.63 22.22
CA LEU A 159 -9.44 3.31 21.08
C LEU A 159 -10.86 2.90 21.50
N ILE A 160 -10.97 2.03 22.52
CA ILE A 160 -12.27 1.59 23.07
C ILE A 160 -13.04 2.78 23.65
N GLU A 161 -12.37 3.67 24.38
CA GLU A 161 -13.00 4.88 24.93
C GLU A 161 -13.50 5.82 23.82
N ILE A 162 -12.65 6.10 22.81
CA ILE A 162 -13.01 6.94 21.67
C ILE A 162 -14.25 6.39 20.96
N ILE A 163 -14.29 5.09 20.71
CA ILE A 163 -15.43 4.42 20.04
C ILE A 163 -16.71 4.58 20.84
N LYS A 164 -16.64 4.41 22.17
CA LYS A 164 -17.81 4.58 23.07
C LYS A 164 -18.27 6.03 23.13
N GLU A 165 -17.38 6.98 23.37
CA GLU A 165 -17.68 8.42 23.49
C GLU A 165 -18.30 8.99 22.23
N ASN A 166 -17.82 8.57 21.05
CA ASN A 166 -18.31 9.04 19.76
C ASN A 166 -19.40 8.15 19.13
N GLN A 167 -19.85 7.10 19.83
CA GLN A 167 -20.90 6.17 19.38
C GLN A 167 -20.65 5.61 17.97
N LEU A 168 -19.40 5.23 17.66
CA LEU A 168 -18.97 4.82 16.33
C LEU A 168 -19.53 3.45 15.90
N ILE A 169 -20.10 2.68 16.83
CA ILE A 169 -20.73 1.39 16.60
C ILE A 169 -22.11 1.34 17.27
N GLU A 170 -22.93 0.40 16.82
CA GLU A 170 -24.24 0.17 17.42
C GLU A 170 -24.12 -0.22 18.90
N LYS A 171 -25.01 0.29 19.75
CA LYS A 171 -25.02 0.02 21.21
C LYS A 171 -24.93 -1.47 21.58
N LYS A 172 -25.62 -2.34 20.81
CA LYS A 172 -25.60 -3.81 21.01
C LYS A 172 -24.24 -4.46 20.78
N LYS A 173 -23.30 -3.77 20.11
CA LYS A 173 -21.93 -4.25 19.85
C LYS A 173 -20.89 -3.73 20.84
N ILE A 174 -21.26 -2.86 21.76
CA ILE A 174 -20.33 -2.27 22.74
C ILE A 174 -19.66 -3.34 23.60
N ASP A 175 -20.41 -4.38 24.01
CA ASP A 175 -19.89 -5.46 24.84
C ASP A 175 -18.90 -6.37 24.12
N THR A 176 -18.88 -6.32 22.77
CA THR A 176 -17.95 -7.10 21.95
C THR A 176 -16.62 -6.39 21.70
N LEU A 177 -16.48 -5.11 22.04
CA LEU A 177 -15.27 -4.31 21.79
C LEU A 177 -14.01 -4.93 22.36
N ASN A 178 -14.09 -5.51 23.57
CA ASN A 178 -12.95 -6.15 24.22
C ASN A 178 -12.45 -7.42 23.48
N ASN A 179 -13.28 -7.99 22.60
CA ASN A 179 -12.97 -9.14 21.77
C ASN A 179 -12.72 -8.75 20.29
N THR A 180 -12.78 -7.46 19.98
CA THR A 180 -12.49 -6.93 18.64
C THR A 180 -10.98 -6.77 18.48
N SER A 181 -10.44 -7.10 17.32
CA SER A 181 -9.01 -6.95 17.08
C SER A 181 -8.56 -5.50 17.18
N TYR A 182 -7.31 -5.29 17.53
CA TYR A 182 -6.71 -3.95 17.59
C TYR A 182 -6.84 -3.23 16.23
N ASP A 183 -6.57 -3.93 15.13
CA ASP A 183 -6.64 -3.40 13.78
C ASP A 183 -8.03 -2.85 13.46
N ASP A 184 -9.08 -3.64 13.75
CA ASP A 184 -10.45 -3.21 13.50
C ASP A 184 -10.81 -1.96 14.33
N LEU A 185 -10.39 -1.92 15.60
CA LEU A 185 -10.64 -0.76 16.46
C LEU A 185 -9.90 0.49 15.96
N PHE A 186 -8.63 0.32 15.57
CA PHE A 186 -7.84 1.42 15.02
C PHE A 186 -8.49 1.98 13.75
N PHE A 187 -8.84 1.13 12.79
CA PHE A 187 -9.43 1.57 11.54
C PHE A 187 -10.83 2.16 11.71
N ILE A 188 -11.64 1.66 12.65
CA ILE A 188 -12.93 2.31 12.99
C ILE A 188 -12.70 3.77 13.40
N VAL A 189 -11.74 4.03 14.28
CA VAL A 189 -11.43 5.38 14.74
C VAL A 189 -10.80 6.21 13.64
N PHE A 190 -9.76 5.68 13.00
CA PHE A 190 -8.97 6.41 12.00
C PHE A 190 -9.82 6.82 10.80
N LEU A 191 -10.52 5.87 10.17
CA LEU A 191 -11.35 6.11 8.98
C LEU A 191 -12.58 7.00 9.25
N THR A 192 -13.08 7.01 10.50
CA THR A 192 -14.28 7.78 10.83
C THR A 192 -13.96 9.18 11.35
N LEU A 193 -12.92 9.33 12.16
CA LEU A 193 -12.69 10.57 12.91
C LEU A 193 -11.43 11.34 12.47
N ILE A 194 -10.46 10.70 11.86
CA ILE A 194 -9.17 11.32 11.49
C ILE A 194 -9.07 11.52 9.99
N GLU A 195 -9.12 10.45 9.21
CA GLU A 195 -8.93 10.50 7.75
C GLU A 195 -9.83 11.54 7.05
N PRO A 196 -11.15 11.67 7.38
CA PRO A 196 -12.00 12.67 6.73
C PRO A 196 -11.60 14.12 7.00
N LYS A 197 -10.77 14.36 8.03
CA LYS A 197 -10.30 15.69 8.42
C LYS A 197 -8.92 16.03 7.85
N LEU A 198 -8.26 15.07 7.22
CA LEU A 198 -6.94 15.29 6.64
C LEU A 198 -7.06 16.23 5.43
N ASP A 199 -6.22 17.26 5.42
CA ASP A 199 -6.07 18.10 4.23
C ASP A 199 -5.20 17.36 3.19
N THR A 200 -5.87 16.73 2.25
CA THR A 200 -5.26 15.99 1.15
C THR A 200 -5.27 16.76 -0.18
N GLU A 201 -5.50 18.07 -0.17
CA GLU A 201 -5.35 18.93 -1.36
C GLU A 201 -3.90 18.94 -1.87
N ASN A 202 -2.95 18.85 -0.95
CA ASN A 202 -1.54 18.56 -1.23
C ASN A 202 -1.22 17.11 -0.85
N PRO A 203 -0.20 16.49 -1.49
CA PRO A 203 0.24 15.17 -1.09
C PRO A 203 0.64 15.14 0.39
N LEU A 204 0.11 14.16 1.11
CA LEU A 204 0.23 13.99 2.55
C LEU A 204 0.82 12.62 2.87
N PHE A 205 1.93 12.59 3.59
CA PHE A 205 2.52 11.35 4.12
C PHE A 205 2.15 11.16 5.58
N LEU A 206 1.70 9.96 5.92
CA LEU A 206 1.43 9.51 7.28
C LEU A 206 2.44 8.43 7.66
N TYR A 207 3.10 8.59 8.81
CA TYR A 207 4.09 7.61 9.29
C TYR A 207 3.93 7.33 10.79
N GLY A 208 4.61 6.29 11.29
CA GLY A 208 4.58 5.95 12.71
C GLY A 208 3.29 5.23 13.10
N TYR A 209 2.83 4.31 12.28
CA TYR A 209 1.69 3.44 12.57
C TYR A 209 1.96 2.56 13.80
N PRO A 210 0.92 2.13 14.51
CA PRO A 210 1.05 1.17 15.62
C PRO A 210 1.79 -0.10 15.19
N VAL A 211 2.48 -0.75 16.13
CA VAL A 211 3.24 -1.99 15.85
C VAL A 211 2.35 -3.15 15.42
N GLU A 212 1.10 -3.16 15.83
CA GLU A 212 0.10 -4.13 15.41
C GLU A 212 -0.19 -4.06 13.91
N LEU A 213 0.00 -2.87 13.32
CA LEU A 213 -0.22 -2.59 11.89
C LEU A 213 1.10 -2.54 11.10
N CYS A 214 2.16 -3.19 11.59
CA CYS A 214 3.48 -3.09 10.96
C CYS A 214 3.57 -3.73 9.57
N ALA A 215 2.65 -4.63 9.20
CA ALA A 215 2.76 -5.43 7.97
C ALA A 215 4.16 -6.04 7.85
N TYR A 216 4.90 -5.78 6.76
CA TYR A 216 6.26 -6.30 6.55
C TYR A 216 7.35 -5.26 6.89
N SER A 217 7.01 -4.19 7.61
CA SER A 217 7.99 -3.17 8.02
C SER A 217 8.70 -3.54 9.32
N LYS A 218 9.95 -3.11 9.46
CA LYS A 218 10.65 -3.10 10.75
C LYS A 218 9.89 -2.27 11.78
N ILE A 219 10.17 -2.54 13.04
CA ILE A 219 9.64 -1.80 14.17
C ILE A 219 10.73 -0.87 14.74
N ASN A 220 10.37 0.38 14.99
CA ASN A 220 11.19 1.29 15.79
C ASN A 220 10.97 0.95 17.27
N GLN A 221 11.91 0.19 17.86
CA GLN A 221 11.81 -0.29 19.24
C GLN A 221 11.74 0.85 20.27
N SER A 222 12.42 1.98 20.03
CA SER A 222 12.47 3.09 20.99
C SER A 222 11.15 3.88 21.04
N LYS A 223 10.39 3.92 19.94
CA LYS A 223 9.12 4.63 19.83
C LYS A 223 7.91 3.70 19.83
N ASN A 224 8.13 2.39 19.78
CA ASN A 224 7.09 1.37 19.68
C ASN A 224 6.10 1.62 18.53
N VAL A 225 6.64 1.94 17.34
CA VAL A 225 5.86 2.19 16.11
C VAL A 225 6.48 1.45 14.93
N SER A 226 5.67 1.17 13.92
CA SER A 226 6.14 0.57 12.67
C SER A 226 6.88 1.59 11.82
N ARG A 227 7.87 1.14 11.07
CA ARG A 227 8.65 1.95 10.13
C ARG A 227 8.04 1.84 8.73
N ARG A 228 6.75 2.22 8.66
CA ARG A 228 5.97 2.31 7.42
C ARG A 228 5.39 3.70 7.26
N PHE A 229 5.04 4.02 6.02
CA PHE A 229 4.29 5.22 5.70
C PHE A 229 3.22 4.91 4.65
N GLU A 230 2.19 5.74 4.63
CA GLU A 230 1.22 5.81 3.54
C GLU A 230 1.19 7.22 3.00
N MET A 231 0.88 7.36 1.71
CA MET A 231 0.71 8.67 1.08
C MET A 231 -0.72 8.82 0.58
N TYR A 232 -1.32 9.93 0.96
CA TYR A 232 -2.66 10.34 0.56
C TYR A 232 -2.62 11.59 -0.31
N TRP A 233 -3.41 11.62 -1.36
CA TRP A 233 -3.61 12.82 -2.17
C TRP A 233 -5.01 12.80 -2.79
N LYS A 234 -5.73 13.96 -2.73
CA LYS A 234 -7.10 14.08 -3.25
C LYS A 234 -8.05 13.00 -2.72
N LYS A 235 -7.92 12.69 -1.42
CA LYS A 235 -8.69 11.66 -0.70
C LYS A 235 -8.46 10.23 -1.21
N LEU A 236 -7.36 10.00 -1.90
CA LEU A 236 -6.94 8.68 -2.38
C LEU A 236 -5.67 8.29 -1.63
N GLU A 237 -5.63 7.07 -1.11
CA GLU A 237 -4.38 6.43 -0.74
C GLU A 237 -3.65 6.06 -2.04
N ILE A 238 -2.49 6.63 -2.23
CA ILE A 238 -1.69 6.52 -3.45
C ILE A 238 -0.56 5.51 -3.28
N ALA A 239 0.13 5.54 -2.13
CA ALA A 239 1.32 4.75 -1.89
C ALA A 239 1.37 4.20 -0.47
N ASN A 240 2.02 3.03 -0.33
CA ASN A 240 2.32 2.39 0.95
C ASN A 240 3.75 1.88 0.91
N GLY A 241 4.59 2.30 1.85
CA GLY A 241 6.02 2.00 1.85
C GLY A 241 6.54 1.55 3.20
N TYR A 242 7.59 0.73 3.16
CA TYR A 242 8.18 0.07 4.33
C TYR A 242 9.69 0.22 4.36
N TYR A 243 10.25 0.41 5.56
CA TYR A 243 11.59 -0.06 5.84
C TYR A 243 11.49 -1.55 6.18
N GLU A 244 12.05 -2.39 5.35
CA GLU A 244 11.70 -3.80 5.23
C GLU A 244 12.18 -4.66 6.40
N ILE A 245 11.38 -5.67 6.78
CA ILE A 245 11.86 -6.80 7.59
C ILE A 245 12.91 -7.55 6.76
N ILE A 246 14.13 -7.65 7.28
CA ILE A 246 15.25 -8.32 6.59
C ILE A 246 15.63 -9.67 7.22
N GLU A 247 15.18 -9.94 8.44
CA GLU A 247 15.48 -11.17 9.15
C GLU A 247 14.40 -12.23 8.93
N LYS A 248 14.83 -13.48 8.71
CA LYS A 248 13.93 -14.58 8.38
C LYS A 248 12.94 -14.88 9.50
N GLU A 249 13.44 -14.89 10.72
CA GLU A 249 12.64 -15.19 11.93
C GLU A 249 11.53 -14.18 12.13
N GLU A 250 11.81 -12.89 11.91
CA GLU A 250 10.82 -11.81 12.00
C GLU A 250 9.76 -11.95 10.90
N GLN A 251 10.18 -12.26 9.67
CA GLN A 251 9.26 -12.48 8.56
C GLN A 251 8.35 -13.68 8.78
N LEU A 252 8.90 -14.79 9.29
CA LEU A 252 8.09 -15.98 9.62
C LEU A 252 7.10 -15.71 10.75
N LEU A 253 7.49 -14.89 11.73
CA LEU A 253 6.58 -14.47 12.80
C LEU A 253 5.42 -13.64 12.24
N GLN A 254 5.70 -12.75 11.28
CA GLN A 254 4.66 -11.95 10.64
C GLN A 254 3.69 -12.82 9.84
N PHE A 255 4.16 -13.77 9.04
CA PHE A 255 3.30 -14.73 8.35
C PHE A 255 2.42 -15.54 9.31
N LYS A 256 2.96 -15.92 10.48
CA LYS A 256 2.17 -16.63 11.48
C LYS A 256 1.01 -15.78 12.01
N LYS A 257 1.23 -14.48 12.24
CA LYS A 257 0.16 -13.55 12.65
C LYS A 257 -0.90 -13.42 11.56
N GLU A 258 -0.49 -13.27 10.29
CA GLU A 258 -1.42 -13.18 9.15
C GLU A 258 -2.26 -14.46 9.01
N PHE A 259 -1.64 -15.64 9.13
CA PHE A 259 -2.36 -16.92 9.08
C PHE A 259 -3.40 -17.00 10.18
N GLN A 260 -3.03 -16.66 11.42
CA GLN A 260 -3.96 -16.63 12.53
C GLN A 260 -5.12 -15.67 12.24
N ARG A 261 -4.82 -14.46 11.76
CA ARG A 261 -5.85 -13.47 11.46
C ARG A 261 -6.78 -13.92 10.34
N ARG A 262 -6.24 -14.52 9.27
CA ARG A 262 -7.08 -15.11 8.20
C ARG A 262 -7.99 -16.23 8.71
N GLN A 263 -7.51 -17.08 9.64
CA GLN A 263 -8.34 -18.12 10.27
C GLN A 263 -9.48 -17.50 11.09
N GLU A 264 -9.21 -16.47 11.89
CA GLU A 264 -10.24 -15.72 12.64
C GLU A 264 -11.30 -15.13 11.72
N LEU A 265 -10.91 -14.66 10.53
CA LEU A 265 -11.78 -14.10 9.49
C LEU A 265 -12.45 -15.19 8.61
N ASN A 266 -12.25 -16.48 8.88
CA ASN A 266 -12.72 -17.60 8.07
C ASN A 266 -12.26 -17.51 6.59
N LYS A 267 -11.06 -16.99 6.33
CA LYS A 267 -10.45 -16.89 4.99
C LYS A 267 -9.50 -18.05 4.72
N CYS A 268 -9.33 -18.38 3.42
CA CYS A 268 -8.37 -19.41 3.00
C CYS A 268 -6.93 -18.99 3.32
N ILE A 269 -6.11 -19.95 3.75
CA ILE A 269 -4.66 -19.82 3.84
C ILE A 269 -4.05 -20.24 2.52
N HIS A 270 -3.18 -19.41 1.98
CA HIS A 270 -2.48 -19.68 0.72
C HIS A 270 -1.06 -20.22 0.97
N PRO A 271 -0.50 -21.00 0.03
CA PRO A 271 0.91 -21.37 0.07
C PRO A 271 1.82 -20.14 0.07
N ILE A 272 2.93 -20.22 0.80
CA ILE A 272 3.98 -19.19 0.79
C ILE A 272 5.03 -19.53 -0.26
N SER A 273 5.64 -18.52 -0.87
CA SER A 273 6.80 -18.69 -1.76
C SER A 273 7.99 -19.25 -1.00
N LYS A 274 8.48 -20.44 -1.42
CA LYS A 274 9.69 -21.04 -0.85
C LYS A 274 10.92 -20.21 -1.20
N ASP A 275 11.03 -19.76 -2.45
CA ASP A 275 12.15 -18.96 -2.95
C ASP A 275 12.24 -17.63 -2.17
N PHE A 276 11.08 -17.02 -1.82
CA PHE A 276 11.06 -15.85 -0.99
C PHE A 276 11.59 -16.14 0.42
N ILE A 277 11.14 -17.21 1.07
CA ILE A 277 11.65 -17.60 2.39
C ILE A 277 13.15 -17.92 2.37
N GLU A 278 13.62 -18.54 1.31
CA GLU A 278 15.05 -18.86 1.13
C GLU A 278 15.90 -17.64 0.77
N SER A 279 15.28 -16.54 0.33
CA SER A 279 15.97 -15.28 0.04
C SER A 279 16.48 -14.55 1.27
N PHE A 280 15.99 -14.88 2.47
CA PHE A 280 16.42 -14.24 3.73
C PHE A 280 17.82 -14.72 4.21
N PRO A 281 18.58 -13.87 4.91
CA PRO A 281 18.25 -12.46 5.21
C PRO A 281 18.30 -11.61 3.92
N LEU A 282 17.38 -10.65 3.83
CA LEU A 282 17.40 -9.67 2.75
C LEU A 282 18.55 -8.65 2.96
N PRO A 283 19.03 -7.98 1.92
CA PRO A 283 19.87 -6.81 2.11
C PRO A 283 19.06 -5.71 2.80
N ASP A 284 19.75 -4.80 3.49
CA ASP A 284 19.08 -3.62 4.08
C ASP A 284 18.44 -2.78 2.97
N CYS A 285 17.12 -2.55 3.07
CA CYS A 285 16.36 -1.92 2.00
C CYS A 285 15.03 -1.35 2.49
N SER A 286 14.49 -0.47 1.68
CA SER A 286 13.11 0.00 1.78
C SER A 286 12.40 -0.22 0.45
N GLY A 287 11.08 -0.46 0.51
CA GLY A 287 10.24 -0.64 -0.66
C GLY A 287 8.93 0.12 -0.56
N VAL A 288 8.37 0.48 -1.70
CA VAL A 288 7.07 1.16 -1.77
C VAL A 288 6.28 0.71 -2.99
N SER A 289 4.99 0.55 -2.79
CA SER A 289 4.01 0.32 -3.85
C SER A 289 3.17 1.58 -4.09
N VAL A 290 2.88 1.87 -5.36
CA VAL A 290 2.11 3.02 -5.82
C VAL A 290 1.06 2.57 -6.82
N GLY A 291 -0.21 2.88 -6.56
CA GLY A 291 -1.29 2.69 -7.53
C GLY A 291 -1.22 3.74 -8.62
N LEU A 292 -0.81 3.34 -9.84
CA LEU A 292 -0.53 4.30 -10.93
C LEU A 292 -1.78 5.02 -11.41
N GLU A 293 -2.92 4.34 -11.51
CA GLU A 293 -4.17 5.00 -11.90
C GLU A 293 -4.59 6.05 -10.87
N ARG A 294 -4.48 5.74 -9.56
CA ARG A 294 -4.82 6.70 -8.51
C ARG A 294 -3.88 7.90 -8.49
N LEU A 295 -2.57 7.68 -8.67
CA LEU A 295 -1.59 8.76 -8.79
C LEU A 295 -1.90 9.66 -9.98
N PHE A 296 -2.21 9.06 -11.14
CA PHE A 296 -2.61 9.81 -12.33
C PHE A 296 -3.90 10.60 -12.11
N MET A 297 -4.92 9.96 -11.50
CA MET A 297 -6.18 10.64 -11.14
C MET A 297 -5.95 11.85 -10.26
N ALA A 298 -5.07 11.74 -9.26
CA ALA A 298 -4.74 12.85 -8.37
C ALA A 298 -4.04 14.00 -9.11
N PHE A 299 -3.09 13.71 -10.00
CA PHE A 299 -2.45 14.71 -10.85
C PHE A 299 -3.43 15.40 -11.80
N ARG A 300 -4.40 14.68 -12.32
CA ARG A 300 -5.38 15.16 -13.30
C ARG A 300 -6.66 15.68 -12.68
N ASN A 301 -6.80 15.56 -11.35
CA ASN A 301 -8.03 15.88 -10.61
C ASN A 301 -9.27 15.12 -11.15
N LEU A 302 -9.09 13.83 -11.47
CA LEU A 302 -10.15 12.94 -11.95
C LEU A 302 -10.86 12.27 -10.77
N ASN A 303 -12.15 12.02 -10.91
CA ASN A 303 -12.99 11.50 -9.82
C ASN A 303 -13.42 10.04 -10.02
N ASP A 304 -13.10 9.45 -11.17
CA ASP A 304 -13.51 8.09 -11.50
C ASP A 304 -12.43 7.41 -12.36
N ILE A 305 -12.00 6.22 -11.93
CA ILE A 305 -10.98 5.43 -12.59
C ILE A 305 -11.38 5.01 -14.02
N SER A 306 -12.69 4.98 -14.32
CA SER A 306 -13.19 4.70 -15.68
C SER A 306 -12.82 5.77 -16.71
N GLN A 307 -12.36 6.94 -16.26
CA GLN A 307 -11.90 8.00 -17.15
C GLN A 307 -10.52 7.70 -17.78
N ILE A 308 -9.79 6.70 -17.24
CA ILE A 308 -8.43 6.34 -17.67
C ILE A 308 -8.25 4.85 -17.93
N SER A 309 -9.10 4.00 -17.38
CA SER A 309 -8.99 2.54 -17.47
C SER A 309 -10.00 1.98 -18.45
N PHE A 310 -9.50 1.14 -19.36
CA PHE A 310 -10.35 0.29 -20.20
C PHE A 310 -10.91 -0.82 -19.31
N SER A 311 -12.22 -0.85 -19.12
CA SER A 311 -12.85 -1.89 -18.32
C SER A 311 -14.07 -2.48 -19.01
N GLU A 312 -14.23 -3.78 -18.89
CA GLU A 312 -15.55 -4.40 -19.07
C GLU A 312 -16.40 -4.05 -17.84
N ARG A 313 -17.67 -3.72 -18.09
CA ARG A 313 -18.66 -3.71 -17.00
C ARG A 313 -19.04 -5.17 -16.76
N PHE A 314 -18.58 -5.72 -15.66
CA PHE A 314 -19.21 -6.92 -15.12
C PHE A 314 -20.53 -6.45 -14.48
N GLU A 315 -21.65 -6.74 -15.14
CA GLU A 315 -23.00 -6.53 -14.61
C GLU A 315 -23.31 -7.54 -13.52
#